data_e9bd117158512241f764e9c43c9098b2
#
_entry.id   e9bd117158512241f764e9c43c9098b2
#
_cell.length_a   1.000
_cell.length_b   1.000
_cell.length_c   1.000
_cell.angle_alpha   90.00
_cell.angle_beta   90.00
_cell.angle_gamma   90.00
#
_symmetry.space_group_name_H-M   'P 1'
#
loop_
_entity.id
_entity.type
_entity.pdbx_description
1 polymer ?
#
loop_
_entity_poly.entity_id
_entity_poly.type
_entity_poly.pdbx_seq_one_letter_code
_entity_poly.pdbx_strand_id
1 'polypeptide(L)'
;MLTFLSDVHSLGLKTAQGLQLTESFYWDLNDSTRAWSKRFGERMNGRMPTMVHAGVYSAVTHYLKAIRAAGTENSEKVAEQMRLLKVSDAILPEATVRQDGRVLRPFYLFEVKKPEESKGPYDYYKLVREIPANEAVRPLNEGNCPLVK
;
A
#
# COMPACT_ATOMS: atom_id res chain seq x y z
N MET A 1 13.00 -0.17 11.28
CA MET A 1 13.73 -0.68 10.09
C MET A 1 12.73 -0.76 8.95
N LEU A 2 13.09 -0.26 7.78
CA LEU A 2 12.25 -0.36 6.58
C LEU A 2 12.68 -1.61 5.82
N THR A 3 11.78 -2.58 5.70
CA THR A 3 12.04 -3.89 5.07
C THR A 3 10.87 -4.23 4.17
N PHE A 4 11.15 -4.66 2.96
CA PHE A 4 10.16 -5.02 1.95
C PHE A 4 10.21 -6.52 1.61
N LEU A 5 9.19 -7.00 0.94
CA LEU A 5 9.12 -8.38 0.44
C LEU A 5 10.35 -8.78 -0.40
N SER A 6 10.90 -7.85 -1.18
CA SER A 6 12.14 -8.05 -1.96
C SER A 6 13.37 -8.29 -1.08
N ASP A 7 13.43 -7.64 0.08
CA ASP A 7 14.55 -7.79 1.00
C ASP A 7 14.48 -9.16 1.67
N VAL A 8 13.29 -9.58 2.09
CA VAL A 8 13.06 -10.93 2.63
C VAL A 8 13.37 -12.00 1.58
N HIS A 9 13.00 -11.76 0.31
CA HIS A 9 13.35 -12.65 -0.79
C HIS A 9 14.87 -12.79 -0.97
N SER A 10 15.59 -11.68 -0.87
CA SER A 10 17.06 -11.67 -1.02
C SER A 10 17.79 -12.30 0.17
N LEU A 11 17.30 -12.09 1.38
CA LEU A 11 17.87 -12.68 2.61
C LEU A 11 17.57 -14.17 2.73
N GLY A 12 16.43 -14.61 2.21
CA GLY A 12 15.88 -15.94 2.39
C GLY A 12 15.20 -16.14 3.74
N LEU A 13 14.19 -17.01 3.78
CA LEU A 13 13.37 -17.26 4.98
C LEU A 13 14.18 -17.76 6.17
N LYS A 14 15.21 -18.56 5.94
CA LYS A 14 16.06 -19.08 7.03
C LYS A 14 16.70 -17.94 7.85
N THR A 15 17.05 -16.84 7.20
CA THR A 15 17.64 -15.66 7.86
C THR A 15 16.58 -14.71 8.39
N ALA A 16 15.50 -14.51 7.64
CA ALA A 16 14.51 -13.49 7.91
C ALA A 16 13.33 -13.93 8.80
N GLN A 17 13.16 -15.24 9.06
CA GLN A 17 12.04 -15.79 9.84
C GLN A 17 11.87 -15.09 11.19
N GLY A 18 10.63 -14.85 11.57
CA GLY A 18 10.27 -14.21 12.83
C GLY A 18 10.42 -12.68 12.84
N LEU A 19 10.98 -12.06 11.78
CA LEU A 19 10.99 -10.62 11.63
C LEU A 19 9.55 -10.09 11.60
N GLN A 20 9.28 -9.06 12.40
CA GLN A 20 8.00 -8.35 12.35
C GLN A 20 8.15 -7.05 11.56
N LEU A 21 7.21 -6.78 10.68
CA LEU A 21 7.19 -5.60 9.82
C LEU A 21 5.77 -5.12 9.58
N THR A 22 5.64 -3.83 9.29
CA THR A 22 4.34 -3.21 8.99
C THR A 22 4.33 -2.73 7.55
N GLU A 23 3.39 -3.22 6.77
CA GLU A 23 3.19 -2.82 5.38
C GLU A 23 1.73 -2.41 5.12
N SER A 24 1.53 -1.62 4.09
CA SER A 24 0.20 -1.21 3.64
C SER A 24 -0.37 -2.11 2.54
N PHE A 25 0.40 -3.09 2.10
CA PHE A 25 0.04 -4.00 1.03
C PHE A 25 0.85 -5.30 1.13
N TYR A 26 0.20 -6.41 0.82
CA TYR A 26 0.84 -7.68 0.55
C TYR A 26 0.15 -8.35 -0.64
N TRP A 27 0.91 -9.00 -1.50
CA TRP A 27 0.38 -9.56 -2.75
C TRP A 27 -0.71 -10.62 -2.53
N ASP A 28 -0.63 -11.39 -1.45
CA ASP A 28 -1.56 -12.46 -1.08
C ASP A 28 -2.50 -12.06 0.07
N LEU A 29 -2.93 -10.80 0.10
CA LEU A 29 -3.83 -10.31 1.16
C LEU A 29 -5.29 -10.71 0.91
N ASN A 30 -5.74 -10.61 -0.36
CA ASN A 30 -7.09 -10.92 -0.81
C ASN A 30 -7.12 -11.17 -2.33
N ASP A 31 -8.29 -11.53 -2.87
CA ASP A 31 -8.43 -11.84 -4.31
C ASP A 31 -8.04 -10.68 -5.23
N SER A 32 -8.37 -9.46 -4.86
CA SER A 32 -8.00 -8.26 -5.65
C SER A 32 -6.50 -8.04 -5.69
N THR A 33 -5.81 -8.15 -4.55
CA THR A 33 -4.36 -8.01 -4.50
C THR A 33 -3.66 -9.15 -5.25
N ARG A 34 -4.16 -10.38 -5.15
CA ARG A 34 -3.66 -11.52 -5.93
C ARG A 34 -3.81 -11.30 -7.44
N ALA A 35 -4.99 -10.88 -7.89
CA ALA A 35 -5.26 -10.63 -9.31
C ALA A 35 -4.37 -9.52 -9.88
N TRP A 36 -4.20 -8.42 -9.13
CA TRP A 36 -3.30 -7.33 -9.53
C TRP A 36 -1.84 -7.78 -9.56
N SER A 37 -1.39 -8.50 -8.53
CA SER A 37 -0.01 -8.99 -8.41
C SER A 37 0.35 -10.00 -9.48
N LYS A 38 -0.60 -10.84 -9.93
CA LYS A 38 -0.41 -11.74 -11.06
C LYS A 38 -0.06 -10.94 -12.33
N ARG A 39 -0.85 -9.91 -12.67
CA ARG A 39 -0.58 -9.05 -13.83
C ARG A 39 0.76 -8.31 -13.72
N PHE A 40 1.15 -7.92 -12.51
CA PHE A 40 2.46 -7.33 -12.24
C PHE A 40 3.57 -8.35 -12.50
N GLY A 41 3.45 -9.56 -11.97
CA GLY A 41 4.43 -10.63 -12.13
C GLY A 41 4.65 -11.02 -13.60
N GLU A 42 3.60 -11.06 -14.41
CA GLU A 42 3.67 -11.32 -15.84
C GLU A 42 4.59 -10.32 -16.59
N ARG A 43 4.68 -9.07 -16.09
CA ARG A 43 5.55 -8.02 -16.65
C ARG A 43 6.92 -7.91 -15.99
N MET A 44 7.09 -8.52 -14.82
CA MET A 44 8.27 -8.38 -13.97
C MET A 44 9.00 -9.71 -13.77
N ASN A 45 8.94 -10.61 -14.77
CA ASN A 45 9.62 -11.92 -14.75
C ASN A 45 9.28 -12.76 -13.49
N GLY A 46 8.02 -12.80 -13.11
CA GLY A 46 7.51 -13.56 -11.98
C GLY A 46 7.74 -12.92 -10.60
N ARG A 47 8.35 -11.73 -10.54
CA ARG A 47 8.55 -11.02 -9.26
C ARG A 47 7.23 -10.49 -8.73
N MET A 48 7.03 -10.58 -7.41
CA MET A 48 5.86 -10.02 -6.74
C MET A 48 6.08 -8.56 -6.34
N PRO A 49 5.01 -7.74 -6.39
CA PRO A 49 5.10 -6.33 -6.00
C PRO A 49 5.26 -6.18 -4.48
N THR A 50 5.93 -5.12 -4.08
CA THR A 50 5.99 -4.63 -2.69
C THR A 50 4.95 -3.55 -2.47
N MET A 51 4.79 -3.08 -1.21
CA MET A 51 3.91 -1.94 -0.90
C MET A 51 4.30 -0.65 -1.65
N VAL A 52 5.57 -0.50 -2.05
CA VAL A 52 6.03 0.67 -2.82
C VAL A 52 5.43 0.68 -4.23
N HIS A 53 5.49 -0.46 -4.92
CA HIS A 53 4.87 -0.60 -6.24
C HIS A 53 3.36 -0.37 -6.18
N ALA A 54 2.70 -0.93 -5.17
CA ALA A 54 1.28 -0.75 -4.92
C ALA A 54 0.94 0.72 -4.64
N GLY A 55 1.74 1.40 -3.83
CA GLY A 55 1.58 2.82 -3.50
C GLY A 55 1.70 3.71 -4.72
N VAL A 56 2.71 3.50 -5.56
CA VAL A 56 2.89 4.26 -6.82
C VAL A 56 1.71 4.02 -7.78
N TYR A 57 1.30 2.77 -7.96
CA TYR A 57 0.13 2.43 -8.80
C TYR A 57 -1.13 3.16 -8.33
N SER A 58 -1.43 3.11 -7.03
CA SER A 58 -2.60 3.77 -6.46
C SER A 58 -2.52 5.29 -6.58
N ALA A 59 -1.36 5.90 -6.27
CA ALA A 59 -1.17 7.34 -6.35
C ALA A 59 -1.34 7.88 -7.78
N VAL A 60 -0.70 7.24 -8.77
CA VAL A 60 -0.80 7.64 -10.18
C VAL A 60 -2.23 7.44 -10.70
N THR A 61 -2.87 6.32 -10.37
CA THR A 61 -4.25 6.04 -10.77
C THR A 61 -5.21 7.10 -10.21
N HIS A 62 -5.07 7.46 -8.94
CA HIS A 62 -5.90 8.48 -8.31
C HIS A 62 -5.66 9.87 -8.89
N TYR A 63 -4.41 10.24 -9.12
CA TYR A 63 -4.04 11.51 -9.77
C TYR A 63 -4.65 11.65 -11.17
N LEU A 64 -4.56 10.63 -12.00
CA LEU A 64 -5.16 10.63 -13.34
C LEU A 64 -6.69 10.73 -13.30
N LYS A 65 -7.34 10.07 -12.33
CA LYS A 65 -8.78 10.23 -12.09
C LYS A 65 -9.14 11.65 -11.67
N ALA A 66 -8.31 12.30 -10.87
CA ALA A 66 -8.50 13.66 -10.43
C ALA A 66 -8.35 14.68 -11.60
N ILE A 67 -7.35 14.51 -12.48
CA ILE A 67 -7.21 15.30 -13.71
C ILE A 67 -8.47 15.18 -14.58
N ARG A 68 -8.94 13.94 -14.78
CA ARG A 68 -10.15 13.69 -15.57
C ARG A 68 -11.38 14.36 -14.96
N ALA A 69 -11.54 14.32 -13.64
CA ALA A 69 -12.65 14.95 -12.95
C ALA A 69 -12.56 16.48 -12.95
N ALA A 70 -11.35 17.03 -12.84
CA ALA A 70 -11.10 18.48 -12.91
C ALA A 70 -11.29 19.06 -14.31
N GLY A 71 -11.18 18.22 -15.36
CA GLY A 71 -11.17 18.68 -16.76
C GLY A 71 -9.99 19.59 -17.13
N THR A 72 -8.93 19.58 -16.32
CA THR A 72 -7.75 20.45 -16.48
C THR A 72 -6.54 19.86 -15.75
N GLU A 73 -5.33 20.25 -16.15
CA GLU A 73 -4.07 19.92 -15.48
C GLU A 73 -3.63 20.98 -14.45
N ASN A 74 -4.47 22.01 -14.20
CA ASN A 74 -4.15 23.01 -13.19
C ASN A 74 -4.00 22.33 -11.81
N SER A 75 -2.83 22.49 -11.19
CA SER A 75 -2.43 21.76 -9.98
C SER A 75 -3.35 21.98 -8.78
N GLU A 76 -3.88 23.20 -8.60
CA GLU A 76 -4.79 23.52 -7.49
C GLU A 76 -6.12 22.81 -7.64
N LYS A 77 -6.71 22.85 -8.85
CA LYS A 77 -7.97 22.15 -9.15
C LYS A 77 -7.83 20.65 -9.09
N VAL A 78 -6.72 20.10 -9.55
CA VAL A 78 -6.43 18.67 -9.47
C VAL A 78 -6.25 18.25 -8.01
N ALA A 79 -5.51 19.02 -7.20
CA ALA A 79 -5.33 18.73 -5.77
C ALA A 79 -6.65 18.81 -4.99
N GLU A 80 -7.56 19.71 -5.35
CA GLU A 80 -8.91 19.76 -4.80
C GLU A 80 -9.67 18.47 -5.14
N GLN A 81 -9.69 18.06 -6.41
CA GLN A 81 -10.34 16.83 -6.83
C GLN A 81 -9.75 15.58 -6.17
N MET A 82 -8.44 15.53 -5.95
CA MET A 82 -7.81 14.42 -5.21
C MET A 82 -8.34 14.27 -3.78
N ARG A 83 -8.75 15.34 -3.13
CA ARG A 83 -9.35 15.30 -1.79
C ARG A 83 -10.83 14.95 -1.81
N LEU A 84 -11.55 15.38 -2.85
CA LEU A 84 -12.99 15.13 -3.00
C LEU A 84 -13.30 13.71 -3.43
N LEU A 85 -12.48 13.15 -4.33
CA LEU A 85 -12.67 11.80 -4.84
C LEU A 85 -12.21 10.75 -3.83
N LYS A 86 -12.98 9.65 -3.76
CA LYS A 86 -12.50 8.44 -3.08
C LYS A 86 -11.34 7.82 -3.85
N VAL A 87 -10.29 7.42 -3.14
CA VAL A 87 -9.25 6.57 -3.70
C VAL A 87 -9.84 5.18 -3.86
N SER A 88 -9.97 4.73 -5.09
CA SER A 88 -10.51 3.40 -5.41
C SER A 88 -9.80 2.86 -6.62
N ASP A 89 -9.18 1.70 -6.49
CA ASP A 89 -8.44 1.03 -7.56
C ASP A 89 -8.41 -0.49 -7.35
N ALA A 90 -7.60 -1.21 -8.13
CA ALA A 90 -7.55 -2.66 -8.11
C ALA A 90 -7.00 -3.26 -6.80
N ILE A 91 -6.36 -2.47 -5.95
CA ILE A 91 -5.71 -2.94 -4.71
C ILE A 91 -6.22 -2.23 -3.46
N LEU A 92 -6.90 -1.11 -3.63
CA LEU A 92 -7.45 -0.30 -2.56
C LEU A 92 -8.89 0.07 -2.93
N PRO A 93 -9.89 -0.67 -2.45
CA PRO A 93 -11.26 -0.51 -2.89
C PRO A 93 -11.89 0.82 -2.47
N GLU A 94 -11.52 1.32 -1.31
CA GLU A 94 -11.97 2.62 -0.81
C GLU A 94 -10.99 3.20 0.21
N ALA A 95 -10.56 4.45 -0.04
CA ALA A 95 -9.85 5.26 0.93
C ALA A 95 -10.12 6.75 0.68
N THR A 96 -9.69 7.61 1.58
CA THR A 96 -9.81 9.06 1.46
C THR A 96 -8.47 9.75 1.58
N VAL A 97 -8.32 10.86 0.86
CA VAL A 97 -7.20 11.78 1.04
C VAL A 97 -7.63 12.83 2.07
N ARG A 98 -6.97 12.86 3.21
CA ARG A 98 -7.21 13.82 4.30
C ARG A 98 -6.68 15.21 3.92
N GLN A 99 -7.11 16.25 4.61
CA GLN A 99 -6.75 17.65 4.34
C GLN A 99 -5.23 17.90 4.31
N ASP A 100 -4.48 17.19 5.15
CA ASP A 100 -3.01 17.23 5.19
C ASP A 100 -2.32 16.38 4.11
N GLY A 101 -3.09 15.84 3.16
CA GLY A 101 -2.60 15.00 2.06
C GLY A 101 -2.41 13.52 2.42
N ARG A 102 -2.68 13.11 3.66
CA ARG A 102 -2.55 11.71 4.07
C ARG A 102 -3.67 10.85 3.52
N VAL A 103 -3.33 9.74 2.86
CA VAL A 103 -4.30 8.71 2.48
C VAL A 103 -4.63 7.87 3.72
N LEU A 104 -5.92 7.84 4.09
CA LEU A 104 -6.42 7.05 5.21
C LEU A 104 -6.73 5.64 4.71
N ARG A 105 -5.91 4.70 5.11
CA ARG A 105 -6.01 3.28 4.76
C ARG A 105 -5.51 2.39 5.91
N PRO A 106 -5.92 1.13 5.99
CA PRO A 106 -5.35 0.21 6.97
C PRO A 106 -3.89 -0.10 6.68
N PHE A 107 -3.17 -0.49 7.73
CA PHE A 107 -1.85 -1.10 7.67
C PHE A 107 -1.92 -2.50 8.28
N TYR A 108 -0.96 -3.32 7.96
CA TYR A 108 -0.93 -4.72 8.35
C TYR A 108 0.39 -5.03 9.03
N LEU A 109 0.32 -5.56 10.24
CA LEU A 109 1.48 -6.13 10.91
C LEU A 109 1.64 -7.57 10.42
N PHE A 110 2.79 -7.87 9.88
CA PHE A 110 3.17 -9.20 9.43
C PHE A 110 4.34 -9.74 10.26
N GLU A 111 4.43 -11.04 10.29
CA GLU A 111 5.60 -11.79 10.71
C GLU A 111 6.13 -12.59 9.51
N VAL A 112 7.44 -12.60 9.32
CA VAL A 112 8.07 -13.42 8.28
C VAL A 112 7.97 -14.89 8.68
N LYS A 113 7.40 -15.70 7.79
CA LYS A 113 7.21 -17.15 7.96
C LYS A 113 8.53 -17.87 8.15
N LYS A 114 8.47 -19.01 8.83
CA LYS A 114 9.53 -20.00 8.80
C LYS A 114 9.55 -20.70 7.43
N PRO A 115 10.70 -21.28 7.03
CA PRO A 115 10.80 -21.99 5.75
C PRO A 115 9.71 -23.04 5.52
N GLU A 116 9.38 -23.81 6.56
CA GLU A 116 8.35 -24.88 6.53
C GLU A 116 6.90 -24.37 6.46
N GLU A 117 6.67 -23.10 6.76
CA GLU A 117 5.35 -22.46 6.67
C GLU A 117 5.07 -21.89 5.27
N SER A 118 6.10 -21.69 4.46
CA SER A 118 5.99 -21.12 3.12
C SER A 118 5.59 -22.17 2.09
N LYS A 119 4.61 -21.83 1.25
CA LYS A 119 4.12 -22.68 0.15
C LYS A 119 4.90 -22.48 -1.16
N GLY A 120 5.83 -21.53 -1.19
CA GLY A 120 6.62 -21.24 -2.38
C GLY A 120 7.19 -19.82 -2.43
N PRO A 121 7.75 -19.41 -3.56
CA PRO A 121 8.36 -18.09 -3.72
C PRO A 121 7.38 -16.96 -3.40
N TYR A 122 7.84 -15.96 -2.62
CA TYR A 122 7.09 -14.79 -2.16
C TYR A 122 5.94 -15.06 -1.18
N ASP A 123 5.64 -16.31 -0.82
CA ASP A 123 4.73 -16.62 0.28
C ASP A 123 5.46 -16.54 1.62
N TYR A 124 5.84 -15.33 2.01
CA TYR A 124 6.77 -15.08 3.10
C TYR A 124 6.14 -14.47 4.35
N TYR A 125 4.92 -13.96 4.26
CA TYR A 125 4.31 -13.24 5.36
C TYR A 125 3.10 -13.97 5.94
N LYS A 126 3.03 -13.93 7.25
CA LYS A 126 1.88 -14.30 8.04
C LYS A 126 1.26 -13.04 8.63
N LEU A 127 -0.02 -12.79 8.36
CA LEU A 127 -0.74 -11.66 8.94
C LEU A 127 -0.90 -11.88 10.44
N VAL A 128 -0.40 -10.93 11.23
CA VAL A 128 -0.54 -10.91 12.70
C VAL A 128 -1.72 -10.05 13.11
N ARG A 129 -1.82 -8.83 12.51
CA ARG A 129 -2.88 -7.88 12.84
C ARG A 129 -3.14 -6.92 11.68
N GLU A 130 -4.39 -6.61 11.45
CA GLU A 130 -4.78 -5.41 10.69
C GLU A 130 -4.87 -4.22 11.66
N ILE A 131 -4.30 -3.10 11.26
CA ILE A 131 -4.29 -1.83 12.00
C ILE A 131 -5.20 -0.87 11.25
N PRO A 132 -6.38 -0.53 11.79
CA PRO A 132 -7.30 0.39 11.13
C PRO A 132 -6.68 1.76 10.86
N ALA A 133 -7.17 2.47 9.83
CA ALA A 133 -6.61 3.75 9.42
C ALA A 133 -6.55 4.79 10.55
N ASN A 134 -7.56 4.82 11.44
CA ASN A 134 -7.62 5.74 12.58
C ASN A 134 -6.60 5.43 13.68
N GLU A 135 -6.12 4.19 13.78
CA GLU A 135 -5.03 3.79 14.69
C GLU A 135 -3.65 3.94 14.02
N ALA A 136 -3.60 3.76 12.70
CA ALA A 136 -2.34 3.74 11.94
C ALA A 136 -1.75 5.13 11.70
N VAL A 137 -2.55 6.19 11.84
CA VAL A 137 -2.12 7.56 11.57
C VAL A 137 -2.44 8.47 12.75
N ARG A 138 -1.51 9.39 13.04
CA ARG A 138 -1.71 10.38 14.11
C ARG A 138 -2.93 11.26 13.81
N PRO A 139 -3.57 11.82 14.85
CA PRO A 139 -4.65 12.79 14.71
C PRO A 139 -4.26 13.98 13.81
N LEU A 140 -5.24 14.54 13.11
CA LEU A 140 -5.02 15.62 12.15
C LEU A 140 -4.38 16.87 12.80
N ASN A 141 -4.82 17.21 14.02
CA ASN A 141 -4.36 18.37 14.77
C ASN A 141 -2.95 18.23 15.38
N GLU A 142 -2.39 17.03 15.39
CA GLU A 142 -1.03 16.78 15.91
C GLU A 142 0.07 16.94 14.86
N GLY A 143 -0.33 17.19 13.59
CA GLY A 143 0.59 17.25 12.45
C GLY A 143 1.29 18.58 12.27
N ASN A 144 0.83 19.67 12.90
CA ASN A 144 1.29 21.04 12.65
C ASN A 144 1.34 21.40 11.15
N CYS A 145 0.43 20.79 10.36
CA CYS A 145 0.37 21.03 8.93
C CYS A 145 -0.27 22.37 8.64
N PRO A 146 0.36 23.28 7.85
CA PRO A 146 -0.19 24.60 7.57
C PRO A 146 -1.50 24.55 6.74
N LEU A 147 -1.79 23.43 6.11
CA LEU A 147 -3.04 23.18 5.36
C LEU A 147 -4.23 22.82 6.26
N VAL A 148 -3.96 22.52 7.53
CA VAL A 148 -4.99 22.17 8.52
C VAL A 148 -5.24 23.42 9.38
N LYS A 149 -6.44 23.98 9.26
CA LYS A 149 -6.92 25.14 10.05
C LYS A 149 -8.00 24.67 11.00
#